data_31004a18a79249ecbf456648bef0699d
#
_entry.id   31004a18a79249ecbf456648bef0699d
#
_cell.length_a   1.000
_cell.length_b   1.000
_cell.length_c   1.000
_cell.angle_alpha   90.00
_cell.angle_beta   90.00
_cell.angle_gamma   90.00
#
_symmetry.space_group_name_H-M   'P 1'
#
loop_
_entity.id
_entity.type
_entity.pdbx_description
1 polymer ?
#
loop_
_entity_poly.entity_id
_entity_poly.type
_entity_poly.pdbx_seq_one_letter_code
_entity_poly.pdbx_strand_id
1 'polypeptide(L)'
;STASPLPDGPEESIPTPGLGSIESLCDTKGWNPSQVVKVLLFVATLDDETLQPLLVSLRGDQELNPTKVVNAVSRTLNKGVLDCRPITPEDTNRQQIDPIPFGSIGPDLSDEVLKGAKTWQPTFLRLADETASELGSFICGANQPDLHRYKTSWTAIKQKPTSLDLRNARAGDVCQHNPESRLTEKRGIEVGHIFQLGRK
;
A
#
# COMPACT_ATOMS: atom_id res chain seq x y z
N SER A 1 15.75 6.80 1.68
CA SER A 1 15.77 7.94 2.61
C SER A 1 15.19 7.48 3.95
N THR A 2 15.83 7.85 5.04
CA THR A 2 15.42 7.50 6.40
C THR A 2 14.16 8.31 6.76
N ALA A 3 13.16 7.67 7.38
CA ALA A 3 12.00 8.38 7.89
C ALA A 3 12.38 9.23 9.10
N SER A 4 11.78 10.40 9.23
CA SER A 4 11.90 11.20 10.45
C SER A 4 11.14 10.49 11.58
N PRO A 5 11.73 10.27 12.76
CA PRO A 5 11.02 9.63 13.86
C PRO A 5 9.87 10.52 14.36
N LEU A 6 8.79 9.89 14.83
CA LEU A 6 7.77 10.58 15.60
C LEU A 6 8.23 10.77 17.05
N PRO A 7 7.79 11.82 17.75
CA PRO A 7 8.09 11.99 19.17
C PRO A 7 7.48 10.85 19.98
N ASP A 8 8.12 10.46 21.07
CA ASP A 8 7.58 9.47 22.00
C ASP A 8 6.23 9.89 22.59
N GLY A 9 5.39 8.91 22.88
CA GLY A 9 4.09 9.15 23.51
C GLY A 9 3.04 8.12 23.13
N PRO A 10 1.86 8.17 23.75
CA PRO A 10 0.76 7.26 23.46
C PRO A 10 0.18 7.52 22.06
N GLU A 11 -0.54 6.51 21.54
CA GLU A 11 -1.34 6.67 20.33
C GLU A 11 -2.48 7.67 20.57
N GLU A 12 -2.72 8.52 19.59
CA GLU A 12 -3.77 9.53 19.62
C GLU A 12 -4.66 9.41 18.38
N SER A 13 -5.97 9.60 18.55
CA SER A 13 -6.91 9.73 17.44
C SER A 13 -7.07 11.18 17.05
N ILE A 14 -6.79 11.53 15.80
CA ILE A 14 -6.78 12.91 15.28
C ILE A 14 -7.87 13.07 14.22
N PRO A 15 -8.86 13.95 14.42
CA PRO A 15 -9.84 14.29 13.39
C PRO A 15 -9.17 14.93 12.16
N THR A 16 -9.53 14.47 10.99
CA THR A 16 -8.97 14.89 9.70
C THR A 16 -10.06 15.05 8.63
N PRO A 17 -11.08 15.88 8.88
CA PRO A 17 -12.21 16.01 7.98
C PRO A 17 -11.77 16.52 6.61
N GLY A 18 -12.17 15.81 5.53
CA GLY A 18 -11.85 16.17 4.16
C GLY A 18 -10.37 15.99 3.75
N LEU A 19 -9.52 15.41 4.61
CA LEU A 19 -8.10 15.21 4.34
C LEU A 19 -7.83 13.78 3.81
N GLY A 20 -8.34 13.47 2.62
CA GLY A 20 -8.27 12.11 2.04
C GLY A 20 -6.98 11.81 1.27
N SER A 21 -6.09 12.77 1.05
CA SER A 21 -4.79 12.56 0.40
C SER A 21 -3.62 12.77 1.35
N ILE A 22 -2.48 12.11 1.07
CA ILE A 22 -1.25 12.30 1.86
C ILE A 22 -0.80 13.76 1.84
N GLU A 23 -0.90 14.41 0.69
CA GLU A 23 -0.52 15.82 0.52
C GLU A 23 -1.38 16.73 1.42
N SER A 24 -2.72 16.68 1.27
CA SER A 24 -3.62 17.50 2.08
C SER A 24 -3.49 17.23 3.57
N LEU A 25 -3.31 15.97 3.96
CA LEU A 25 -3.12 15.54 5.35
C LEU A 25 -1.84 16.14 5.95
N CYS A 26 -0.72 15.96 5.24
CA CYS A 26 0.59 16.40 5.71
C CYS A 26 0.71 17.92 5.74
N ASP A 27 0.24 18.60 4.70
CA ASP A 27 0.26 20.07 4.63
C ASP A 27 -0.59 20.71 5.74
N THR A 28 -1.79 20.18 5.98
CA THR A 28 -2.69 20.73 6.99
C THR A 28 -2.21 20.47 8.42
N LYS A 29 -1.63 19.30 8.68
CA LYS A 29 -1.21 18.88 10.03
C LYS A 29 0.26 19.15 10.32
N GLY A 30 1.04 19.58 9.34
CA GLY A 30 2.49 19.76 9.48
C GLY A 30 3.24 18.41 9.64
N TRP A 31 2.68 17.31 9.13
CA TRP A 31 3.28 15.99 9.21
C TRP A 31 4.22 15.72 8.03
N ASN A 32 5.25 14.92 8.26
CA ASN A 32 6.12 14.50 7.17
C ASN A 32 5.55 13.24 6.50
N PRO A 33 5.40 13.20 5.16
CA PRO A 33 4.90 12.02 4.46
C PRO A 33 5.67 10.72 4.77
N SER A 34 6.96 10.81 5.10
CA SER A 34 7.77 9.65 5.49
C SER A 34 7.36 9.01 6.82
N GLN A 35 6.56 9.71 7.63
CA GLN A 35 6.04 9.24 8.91
C GLN A 35 4.65 8.58 8.77
N VAL A 36 4.06 8.63 7.60
CA VAL A 36 2.73 8.10 7.32
C VAL A 36 2.82 6.73 6.67
N VAL A 37 2.02 5.79 7.14
CA VAL A 37 1.72 4.53 6.44
C VAL A 37 0.36 4.70 5.77
N LYS A 38 0.37 4.83 4.44
CA LYS A 38 -0.83 4.82 3.62
C LYS A 38 -1.20 3.40 3.24
N VAL A 39 -2.50 3.14 3.17
CA VAL A 39 -3.04 1.84 2.75
C VAL A 39 -3.72 1.99 1.41
N LEU A 40 -3.35 1.13 0.49
CA LEU A 40 -3.91 1.02 -0.86
C LEU A 40 -4.63 -0.31 -0.98
N LEU A 41 -5.85 -0.30 -1.50
CA LEU A 41 -6.65 -1.49 -1.70
C LEU A 41 -6.69 -1.86 -3.19
N PHE A 42 -6.46 -3.14 -3.48
CA PHE A 42 -6.54 -3.70 -4.83
C PHE A 42 -7.38 -4.97 -4.81
N VAL A 43 -7.84 -5.38 -5.98
CA VAL A 43 -8.34 -6.73 -6.23
C VAL A 43 -7.51 -7.37 -7.33
N ALA A 44 -6.97 -8.54 -7.05
CA ALA A 44 -6.26 -9.37 -8.01
C ALA A 44 -7.20 -10.45 -8.55
N THR A 45 -7.24 -10.60 -9.88
CA THR A 45 -7.87 -11.73 -10.55
C THR A 45 -6.79 -12.79 -10.79
N LEU A 46 -6.97 -13.96 -10.23
CA LEU A 46 -6.01 -15.07 -10.34
C LEU A 46 -6.35 -15.96 -11.54
N ASP A 47 -5.42 -16.83 -11.92
CA ASP A 47 -5.57 -17.75 -13.06
C ASP A 47 -6.66 -18.82 -12.89
N ASP A 48 -7.11 -19.06 -11.66
CA ASP A 48 -8.27 -19.89 -11.32
C ASP A 48 -9.56 -19.09 -11.17
N GLU A 49 -9.61 -17.85 -11.70
CA GLU A 49 -10.72 -16.92 -11.61
C GLU A 49 -11.05 -16.41 -10.19
N THR A 50 -10.24 -16.77 -9.20
CA THR A 50 -10.38 -16.25 -7.83
C THR A 50 -10.15 -14.73 -7.81
N LEU A 51 -11.02 -14.00 -7.13
CA LEU A 51 -10.88 -12.56 -6.88
C LEU A 51 -10.37 -12.32 -5.47
N GLN A 52 -9.10 -11.96 -5.36
CA GLN A 52 -8.41 -11.78 -4.09
C GLN A 52 -8.25 -10.30 -3.74
N PRO A 53 -8.93 -9.78 -2.69
CA PRO A 53 -8.67 -8.45 -2.17
C PRO A 53 -7.29 -8.36 -1.54
N LEU A 54 -6.59 -7.24 -1.81
CA LEU A 54 -5.27 -6.95 -1.27
C LEU A 54 -5.35 -5.68 -0.41
N LEU A 55 -4.64 -5.69 0.70
CA LEU A 55 -4.38 -4.53 1.54
C LEU A 55 -2.87 -4.28 1.53
N VAL A 56 -2.45 -3.21 0.89
CA VAL A 56 -1.03 -2.90 0.68
C VAL A 56 -0.66 -1.66 1.48
N SER A 57 0.24 -1.81 2.44
CA SER A 57 0.77 -0.72 3.26
C SER A 57 2.06 -0.18 2.65
N LEU A 58 2.12 1.13 2.45
CA LEU A 58 3.25 1.82 1.85
C LEU A 58 3.55 3.11 2.61
N ARG A 59 4.81 3.50 2.68
CA ARG A 59 5.19 4.79 3.28
C ARG A 59 4.64 5.94 2.43
N GLY A 60 4.11 6.99 3.08
CA GLY A 60 3.37 8.07 2.42
C GLY A 60 4.13 8.82 1.34
N ASP A 61 5.46 8.96 1.49
CA ASP A 61 6.35 9.61 0.51
C ASP A 61 6.73 8.73 -0.67
N GLN A 62 6.26 7.49 -0.76
CA GLN A 62 6.66 6.52 -1.77
C GLN A 62 5.53 6.17 -2.73
N GLU A 63 5.92 5.62 -3.87
CA GLU A 63 5.02 5.14 -4.92
C GLU A 63 5.12 3.62 -5.06
N LEU A 64 3.97 2.98 -5.23
CA LEU A 64 3.87 1.56 -5.44
C LEU A 64 4.36 1.18 -6.85
N ASN A 65 5.06 0.05 -6.94
CA ASN A 65 5.41 -0.55 -8.22
C ASN A 65 4.40 -1.66 -8.56
N PRO A 66 3.53 -1.47 -9.57
CA PRO A 66 2.50 -2.46 -9.90
C PRO A 66 3.07 -3.85 -10.23
N THR A 67 4.19 -3.90 -10.93
CA THR A 67 4.83 -5.18 -11.29
C THR A 67 5.33 -5.93 -10.05
N LYS A 68 5.91 -5.23 -9.08
CA LYS A 68 6.33 -5.85 -7.82
C LYS A 68 5.15 -6.39 -7.03
N VAL A 69 4.01 -5.68 -7.02
CA VAL A 69 2.78 -6.16 -6.36
C VAL A 69 2.27 -7.42 -7.02
N VAL A 70 2.14 -7.45 -8.35
CA VAL A 70 1.72 -8.64 -9.08
C VAL A 70 2.62 -9.83 -8.79
N ASN A 71 3.95 -9.64 -8.83
CA ASN A 71 4.92 -10.67 -8.50
C ASN A 71 4.81 -11.14 -7.04
N ALA A 72 4.58 -10.23 -6.11
CA ALA A 72 4.39 -10.54 -4.69
C ALA A 72 3.14 -11.40 -4.47
N VAL A 73 2.02 -11.03 -5.08
CA VAL A 73 0.76 -11.79 -5.02
C VAL A 73 0.96 -13.18 -5.60
N SER A 74 1.54 -13.27 -6.80
CA SER A 74 1.78 -14.54 -7.49
C SER A 74 2.64 -15.49 -6.65
N ARG A 75 3.73 -15.00 -6.06
CA ARG A 75 4.62 -15.79 -5.20
C ARG A 75 3.93 -16.22 -3.90
N THR A 76 3.21 -15.31 -3.24
CA THR A 76 2.58 -15.58 -1.94
C THR A 76 1.45 -16.60 -2.06
N LEU A 77 0.66 -16.51 -3.13
CA LEU A 77 -0.46 -17.42 -3.38
C LEU A 77 -0.10 -18.63 -4.23
N ASN A 78 1.09 -18.65 -4.80
CA ASN A 78 1.55 -19.65 -5.77
C ASN A 78 0.54 -19.84 -6.94
N LYS A 79 0.06 -18.72 -7.48
CA LYS A 79 -0.92 -18.65 -8.57
C LYS A 79 -0.53 -17.56 -9.56
N GLY A 80 -0.96 -17.72 -10.82
CA GLY A 80 -0.86 -16.68 -11.82
C GLY A 80 -1.80 -15.50 -11.52
N VAL A 81 -1.37 -14.28 -11.81
CA VAL A 81 -2.19 -13.07 -11.69
C VAL A 81 -2.52 -12.60 -13.09
N LEU A 82 -3.81 -12.59 -13.43
CA LEU A 82 -4.33 -12.14 -14.73
C LEU A 82 -4.53 -10.62 -14.77
N ASP A 83 -4.97 -10.05 -13.65
CA ASP A 83 -5.22 -8.62 -13.49
C ASP A 83 -5.05 -8.21 -12.02
N CYS A 84 -4.65 -6.95 -11.80
CA CYS A 84 -4.58 -6.37 -10.46
C CYS A 84 -4.90 -4.87 -10.56
N ARG A 85 -6.04 -4.47 -10.02
CA ARG A 85 -6.54 -3.10 -10.11
C ARG A 85 -6.95 -2.53 -8.76
N PRO A 86 -6.94 -1.20 -8.60
CA PRO A 86 -7.46 -0.57 -7.39
C PRO A 86 -8.93 -0.92 -7.13
N ILE A 87 -9.29 -1.06 -5.86
CA ILE A 87 -10.68 -1.15 -5.42
C ILE A 87 -11.26 0.26 -5.36
N THR A 88 -12.46 0.43 -5.90
CA THR A 88 -13.20 1.69 -5.92
C THR A 88 -14.46 1.62 -5.03
N PRO A 89 -15.08 2.76 -4.68
CA PRO A 89 -16.38 2.76 -3.99
C PRO A 89 -17.47 2.01 -4.75
N GLU A 90 -17.46 2.05 -6.08
CA GLU A 90 -18.40 1.30 -6.93
C GLU A 90 -18.23 -0.21 -6.80
N ASP A 91 -17.01 -0.67 -6.58
CA ASP A 91 -16.75 -2.10 -6.34
C ASP A 91 -17.37 -2.57 -5.03
N THR A 92 -17.31 -1.76 -3.95
CA THR A 92 -17.95 -2.11 -2.68
C THR A 92 -19.46 -2.26 -2.83
N ASN A 93 -20.10 -1.38 -3.61
CA ASN A 93 -21.52 -1.47 -3.94
C ASN A 93 -21.83 -2.74 -4.75
N ARG A 94 -21.03 -3.08 -5.76
CA ARG A 94 -21.20 -4.30 -6.57
C ARG A 94 -21.05 -5.57 -5.73
N GLN A 95 -20.13 -5.56 -4.79
CA GLN A 95 -19.93 -6.67 -3.86
C GLN A 95 -20.95 -6.75 -2.74
N GLN A 96 -21.77 -5.68 -2.54
CA GLN A 96 -22.76 -5.56 -1.46
C GLN A 96 -22.11 -5.69 -0.06
N ILE A 97 -20.92 -5.11 0.10
CA ILE A 97 -20.23 -5.02 1.38
C ILE A 97 -20.41 -3.63 2.00
N ASP A 98 -20.09 -3.51 3.28
CA ASP A 98 -20.12 -2.24 3.99
C ASP A 98 -19.18 -1.21 3.35
N PRO A 99 -19.51 0.09 3.41
CA PRO A 99 -18.66 1.14 2.88
C PRO A 99 -17.29 1.12 3.53
N ILE A 100 -16.25 1.14 2.69
CA ILE A 100 -14.86 1.25 3.12
C ILE A 100 -14.51 2.75 3.30
N PRO A 101 -13.86 3.16 4.41
CA PRO A 101 -13.51 4.55 4.66
C PRO A 101 -12.28 4.98 3.84
N PHE A 102 -12.42 5.08 2.51
CA PHE A 102 -11.35 5.52 1.63
C PHE A 102 -10.78 6.88 2.11
N GLY A 103 -9.46 7.01 2.06
CA GLY A 103 -8.74 8.19 2.60
C GLY A 103 -8.39 8.08 4.09
N SER A 104 -9.02 7.15 4.85
CA SER A 104 -8.77 6.97 6.29
C SER A 104 -8.57 5.48 6.66
N ILE A 105 -8.10 4.68 5.71
CA ILE A 105 -7.86 3.25 5.90
C ILE A 105 -6.54 3.04 6.64
N GLY A 106 -6.59 2.21 7.69
CA GLY A 106 -5.41 1.75 8.42
C GLY A 106 -4.96 0.35 8.01
N PRO A 107 -3.72 -0.05 8.33
CA PRO A 107 -3.18 -1.37 7.98
C PRO A 107 -3.87 -2.54 8.68
N ASP A 108 -4.67 -2.27 9.68
CA ASP A 108 -5.49 -3.22 10.44
C ASP A 108 -6.99 -3.18 10.06
N LEU A 109 -7.34 -2.67 8.87
CA LEU A 109 -8.72 -2.77 8.38
C LEU A 109 -9.19 -4.21 8.49
N SER A 110 -10.30 -4.44 9.21
CA SER A 110 -10.79 -5.77 9.50
C SER A 110 -11.27 -6.50 8.24
N ASP A 111 -11.05 -7.82 8.17
CA ASP A 111 -11.63 -8.66 7.12
C ASP A 111 -13.17 -8.73 7.20
N GLU A 112 -13.77 -8.33 8.32
CA GLU A 112 -15.24 -8.24 8.49
C GLU A 112 -15.87 -7.32 7.43
N VAL A 113 -15.15 -6.31 6.91
CA VAL A 113 -15.66 -5.45 5.82
C VAL A 113 -15.91 -6.23 4.53
N LEU A 114 -15.28 -7.40 4.35
CA LEU A 114 -15.47 -8.27 3.19
C LEU A 114 -16.59 -9.30 3.40
N LYS A 115 -17.20 -9.33 4.59
CA LYS A 115 -18.24 -10.28 4.92
C LYS A 115 -19.47 -10.10 4.02
N GLY A 116 -19.87 -11.20 3.40
CA GLY A 116 -21.00 -11.17 2.47
C GLY A 116 -20.64 -10.72 1.06
N ALA A 117 -19.39 -10.45 0.75
CA ALA A 117 -18.95 -10.14 -0.61
C ALA A 117 -19.39 -11.25 -1.59
N LYS A 118 -19.95 -10.84 -2.73
CA LYS A 118 -20.53 -11.77 -3.71
C LYS A 118 -19.51 -12.69 -4.36
N THR A 119 -18.34 -12.14 -4.69
CA THR A 119 -17.35 -12.84 -5.52
C THR A 119 -15.92 -12.75 -4.98
N TRP A 120 -15.66 -11.84 -4.02
CA TRP A 120 -14.34 -11.70 -3.44
C TRP A 120 -14.05 -12.71 -2.36
N GLN A 121 -12.79 -13.07 -2.22
CA GLN A 121 -12.34 -13.83 -1.04
C GLN A 121 -12.64 -13.05 0.24
N PRO A 122 -12.98 -13.75 1.35
CA PRO A 122 -13.46 -13.11 2.58
C PRO A 122 -12.35 -12.52 3.44
N THR A 123 -11.10 -12.59 3.01
CA THR A 123 -9.93 -12.09 3.74
C THR A 123 -9.01 -11.30 2.82
N PHE A 124 -8.40 -10.23 3.35
CA PHE A 124 -7.35 -9.52 2.65
C PHE A 124 -6.04 -10.30 2.63
N LEU A 125 -5.39 -10.35 1.48
CA LEU A 125 -3.96 -10.61 1.44
C LEU A 125 -3.24 -9.31 1.85
N ARG A 126 -2.54 -9.33 3.00
CA ARG A 126 -1.91 -8.15 3.60
C ARG A 126 -0.43 -8.11 3.27
N LEU A 127 -0.03 -7.07 2.57
CA LEU A 127 1.35 -6.81 2.16
C LEU A 127 1.79 -5.46 2.70
N ALA A 128 3.07 -5.32 3.02
CA ALA A 128 3.67 -4.03 3.35
C ALA A 128 5.02 -3.88 2.66
N ASP A 129 5.32 -2.67 2.21
CA ASP A 129 6.68 -2.36 1.77
C ASP A 129 7.65 -2.44 2.95
N GLU A 130 8.86 -2.94 2.71
CA GLU A 130 9.90 -3.10 3.74
C GLU A 130 10.14 -1.79 4.50
N THR A 131 10.20 -0.66 3.81
CA THR A 131 10.44 0.64 4.43
C THR A 131 9.27 1.13 5.29
N ALA A 132 8.04 0.70 5.02
CA ALA A 132 6.88 0.95 5.87
C ALA A 132 6.90 0.01 7.08
N SER A 133 7.28 -1.26 6.89
CA SER A 133 7.37 -2.27 7.95
C SER A 133 8.44 -1.95 8.99
N GLU A 134 9.49 -1.22 8.61
CA GLU A 134 10.59 -0.79 9.48
C GLU A 134 10.25 0.42 10.37
N LEU A 135 9.12 1.10 10.14
CA LEU A 135 8.72 2.21 10.99
C LEU A 135 8.34 1.73 12.40
N GLY A 136 9.03 2.23 13.41
CA GLY A 136 8.73 1.91 14.82
C GLY A 136 7.41 2.53 15.28
N SER A 137 7.18 3.78 14.86
CA SER A 137 5.96 4.54 15.15
C SER A 137 5.57 5.34 13.89
N PHE A 138 4.28 5.40 13.59
CA PHE A 138 3.79 6.02 12.36
C PHE A 138 2.37 6.58 12.51
N ILE A 139 1.95 7.31 11.48
CA ILE A 139 0.60 7.85 11.32
C ILE A 139 -0.13 6.99 10.30
N CYS A 140 -1.39 6.64 10.53
CA CYS A 140 -2.20 5.92 9.57
C CYS A 140 -3.69 6.23 9.72
N GLY A 141 -4.51 5.80 8.77
CA GLY A 141 -5.96 5.86 8.91
C GLY A 141 -6.47 5.07 10.11
N ALA A 142 -7.58 5.51 10.68
CA ALA A 142 -8.21 4.88 11.84
C ALA A 142 -9.34 3.91 11.47
N ASN A 143 -9.51 3.56 10.20
CA ASN A 143 -10.60 2.74 9.67
C ASN A 143 -12.00 3.34 9.92
N GLN A 144 -12.05 4.64 10.10
CA GLN A 144 -13.27 5.44 10.23
C GLN A 144 -13.15 6.69 9.36
N PRO A 145 -14.25 7.16 8.75
CA PRO A 145 -14.21 8.38 7.95
C PRO A 145 -13.60 9.56 8.72
N ASP A 146 -12.75 10.31 8.05
CA ASP A 146 -12.16 11.56 8.58
C ASP A 146 -11.40 11.41 9.91
N LEU A 147 -10.79 10.25 10.15
CA LEU A 147 -10.04 9.98 11.37
C LEU A 147 -8.71 9.28 11.07
N HIS A 148 -7.63 9.79 11.67
CA HIS A 148 -6.30 9.16 11.61
C HIS A 148 -5.78 8.87 13.02
N ARG A 149 -4.88 7.89 13.11
CA ARG A 149 -4.12 7.56 14.32
C ARG A 149 -2.71 8.13 14.21
N TYR A 150 -2.30 8.82 15.23
CA TYR A 150 -0.97 9.39 15.40
C TYR A 150 -0.19 8.56 16.43
N LYS A 151 1.04 8.18 16.11
CA LYS A 151 1.90 7.32 16.94
C LYS A 151 1.42 5.88 17.10
N THR A 152 0.75 5.33 16.09
CA THR A 152 0.50 3.89 15.99
C THR A 152 1.81 3.13 15.75
N SER A 153 1.83 1.85 16.09
CA SER A 153 2.97 0.96 15.82
C SER A 153 2.52 -0.40 15.29
N TRP A 154 3.43 -1.08 14.61
CA TRP A 154 3.15 -2.44 14.12
C TRP A 154 2.89 -3.43 15.25
N THR A 155 3.39 -3.19 16.46
CA THR A 155 3.13 -4.05 17.63
C THR A 155 1.67 -4.01 18.07
N ALA A 156 0.98 -2.88 17.84
CA ALA A 156 -0.45 -2.72 18.14
C ALA A 156 -1.36 -3.39 17.10
N ILE A 157 -0.83 -3.70 15.91
CA ILE A 157 -1.58 -4.29 14.80
C ILE A 157 -1.54 -5.80 14.89
N LYS A 158 -2.71 -6.44 15.07
CA LYS A 158 -2.83 -7.89 15.26
C LYS A 158 -2.51 -8.69 13.99
N GLN A 159 -3.05 -8.25 12.85
CA GLN A 159 -2.87 -8.92 11.56
C GLN A 159 -1.63 -8.35 10.86
N LYS A 160 -0.49 -9.01 11.04
CA LYS A 160 0.78 -8.57 10.46
C LYS A 160 0.78 -8.76 8.95
N PRO A 161 1.19 -7.75 8.18
CA PRO A 161 1.41 -7.91 6.75
C PRO A 161 2.70 -8.69 6.46
N THR A 162 2.78 -9.32 5.30
CA THR A 162 4.03 -9.81 4.75
C THR A 162 4.87 -8.64 4.24
N SER A 163 6.09 -8.50 4.74
CA SER A 163 7.02 -7.44 4.35
C SER A 163 7.78 -7.82 3.08
N LEU A 164 7.73 -6.97 2.06
CA LEU A 164 8.30 -7.20 0.73
C LEU A 164 8.76 -5.87 0.12
N ASP A 165 9.66 -5.90 -0.86
CA ASP A 165 10.00 -4.72 -1.67
C ASP A 165 8.87 -4.47 -2.70
N LEU A 166 8.07 -3.44 -2.46
CA LEU A 166 6.87 -3.13 -3.27
C LEU A 166 6.92 -1.76 -3.94
N ARG A 167 7.86 -0.91 -3.58
CA ARG A 167 7.94 0.49 -4.04
C ARG A 167 8.74 0.66 -5.32
N ASN A 168 8.52 1.78 -5.99
CA ASN A 168 9.42 2.27 -7.02
C ASN A 168 10.76 2.68 -6.43
N ALA A 169 11.84 2.39 -7.14
CA ALA A 169 13.15 2.94 -6.83
C ALA A 169 13.16 4.47 -7.06
N ARG A 170 13.93 5.19 -6.25
CA ARG A 170 14.04 6.66 -6.31
C ARG A 170 15.49 7.10 -6.41
N ALA A 171 15.69 8.30 -6.92
CA ALA A 171 16.99 8.96 -6.83
C ALA A 171 17.44 9.04 -5.36
N GLY A 172 18.70 8.70 -5.12
CA GLY A 172 19.28 8.62 -3.78
C GLY A 172 19.15 7.26 -3.08
N ASP A 173 18.37 6.33 -3.62
CA ASP A 173 18.33 4.95 -3.11
C ASP A 173 19.69 4.26 -3.28
N VAL A 174 20.01 3.37 -2.37
CA VAL A 174 21.22 2.54 -2.43
C VAL A 174 21.10 1.53 -3.57
N CYS A 175 22.15 1.40 -4.38
CA CYS A 175 22.17 0.36 -5.40
C CYS A 175 22.32 -1.02 -4.73
N GLN A 176 21.43 -1.95 -5.07
CA GLN A 176 21.45 -3.31 -4.52
C GLN A 176 22.77 -4.06 -4.82
N HIS A 177 23.38 -3.80 -5.98
CA HIS A 177 24.62 -4.46 -6.42
C HIS A 177 25.88 -3.73 -5.98
N ASN A 178 25.76 -2.47 -5.57
CA ASN A 178 26.88 -1.67 -5.06
C ASN A 178 26.39 -0.72 -3.96
N PRO A 179 26.50 -1.10 -2.67
CA PRO A 179 25.99 -0.32 -1.55
C PRO A 179 26.63 1.08 -1.39
N GLU A 180 27.79 1.33 -1.98
CA GLU A 180 28.45 2.65 -1.98
C GLU A 180 27.86 3.59 -3.04
N SER A 181 27.13 3.03 -4.02
CA SER A 181 26.51 3.80 -5.10
C SER A 181 25.07 4.17 -4.77
N ARG A 182 24.68 5.36 -5.23
CA ARG A 182 23.30 5.84 -5.15
C ARG A 182 22.69 5.91 -6.54
N LEU A 183 21.39 5.58 -6.62
CA LEU A 183 20.65 5.72 -7.86
C LEU A 183 20.48 7.20 -8.21
N THR A 184 20.60 7.51 -9.50
CA THR A 184 20.31 8.85 -10.05
C THR A 184 19.19 8.77 -11.05
N GLU A 185 18.30 9.75 -11.03
CA GLU A 185 17.25 9.88 -12.04
C GLU A 185 17.80 10.62 -13.27
N LYS A 186 17.57 10.06 -14.45
CA LYS A 186 17.86 10.71 -15.73
C LYS A 186 16.66 10.60 -16.64
N ARG A 187 16.33 11.68 -17.34
CA ARG A 187 15.35 11.66 -18.42
C ARG A 187 16.02 11.18 -19.68
N GLY A 188 15.45 10.17 -20.34
CA GLY A 188 15.88 9.68 -21.64
C GLY A 188 14.77 9.86 -22.67
N ILE A 189 15.16 9.96 -23.93
CA ILE A 189 14.23 9.89 -25.07
C ILE A 189 14.31 8.47 -25.62
N GLU A 190 13.16 7.82 -25.75
CA GLU A 190 13.09 6.50 -26.36
C GLU A 190 13.33 6.64 -27.87
N VAL A 191 14.39 5.98 -28.38
CA VAL A 191 14.78 6.05 -29.79
C VAL A 191 14.34 4.85 -30.61
N GLY A 192 13.71 3.84 -30.03
CA GLY A 192 13.16 2.68 -30.72
C GLY A 192 12.68 1.58 -29.79
N HIS A 193 11.73 0.79 -30.30
CA HIS A 193 11.27 -0.46 -29.70
C HIS A 193 11.72 -1.64 -30.53
N ILE A 194 12.24 -2.67 -29.90
CA ILE A 194 12.56 -3.94 -30.54
C ILE A 194 11.64 -5.01 -29.96
N PHE A 195 10.85 -5.63 -30.82
CA PHE A 195 9.99 -6.76 -30.46
C PHE A 195 10.59 -8.05 -30.99
N GLN A 196 10.77 -9.04 -30.13
CA GLN A 196 11.09 -10.38 -30.55
C GLN A 196 9.78 -11.13 -30.85
N LEU A 197 9.48 -11.31 -32.14
CA LEU A 197 8.37 -12.14 -32.56
C LEU A 197 8.74 -13.61 -32.31
N GLY A 198 8.01 -14.28 -31.43
CA GLY A 198 8.17 -15.72 -31.21
C GLY A 198 7.90 -16.51 -32.49
N ARG A 199 8.59 -17.62 -32.71
CA ARG A 199 8.24 -18.56 -33.78
C ARG A 199 6.90 -19.22 -33.42
N LYS A 200 5.96 -19.23 -34.39
CA LYS A 200 4.75 -20.06 -34.35
C LYS A 200 5.13 -21.52 -34.37
#